data_35a63e2a8c26c517056440a5183436ed
#
_entry.id   35a63e2a8c26c517056440a5183436ed
#
_cell.length_a   1.000
_cell.length_b   1.000
_cell.length_c   1.000
_cell.angle_alpha   90.00
_cell.angle_beta   90.00
_cell.angle_gamma   90.00
#
_symmetry.space_group_name_H-M   'P 1'
#
loop_
_entity.id
_entity.type
_entity.pdbx_description
1 polymer ?
#
loop_
_entity_poly.entity_id
_entity_poly.type
_entity_poly.pdbx_seq_one_letter_code
_entity_poly.pdbx_strand_id
1 'polypeptide(L)'
;MSRVIYSLYIDVPESELDFFDEKIIKKDQLPTNINTKNELKTHYKRLVECKEAYARSIGCDFKMIEYDNDYKEFYSYYKKNYPFITTYNIINEYKIMLLYKMAEEYDEILYLDFDTIPMTNKSFFDIWD
;
A
#
# COMPACT_ATOMS: atom_id res chain seq x y z
N MET A 1 -0.83 11.83 -22.18
CA MET A 1 -1.49 11.76 -20.85
C MET A 1 -0.67 10.90 -19.92
N SER A 2 -0.28 11.44 -18.77
CA SER A 2 0.57 10.71 -17.81
C SER A 2 -0.29 9.81 -16.91
N ARG A 3 0.17 8.59 -16.72
CA ARG A 3 -0.52 7.56 -15.93
C ARG A 3 0.43 6.88 -14.97
N VAL A 4 -0.05 6.56 -13.77
CA VAL A 4 0.73 5.82 -12.78
C VAL A 4 -0.11 4.75 -12.10
N ILE A 5 0.50 3.62 -11.85
CA ILE A 5 0.01 2.59 -10.93
C ILE A 5 0.88 2.63 -9.70
N TYR A 6 0.27 2.63 -8.51
CA TYR A 6 1.04 2.51 -7.27
C TYR A 6 0.44 1.45 -6.36
N SER A 7 1.29 0.90 -5.52
CA SER A 7 0.93 -0.10 -4.53
C SER A 7 1.71 0.18 -3.24
N LEU A 8 1.22 -0.32 -2.12
CA LEU A 8 1.85 -0.16 -0.81
C LEU A 8 2.22 -1.50 -0.21
N TYR A 9 3.41 -1.58 0.34
CA TYR A 9 3.80 -2.65 1.25
C TYR A 9 4.55 -2.01 2.43
N ILE A 10 3.80 -1.70 3.49
CA ILE A 10 4.36 -1.04 4.68
C ILE A 10 4.58 -2.12 5.75
N ASP A 11 5.78 -2.69 5.75
CA ASP A 11 6.18 -3.72 6.71
C ASP A 11 6.69 -3.07 8.00
N VAL A 12 5.75 -2.71 8.88
CA VAL A 12 6.08 -2.04 10.15
C VAL A 12 6.69 -3.05 11.12
N PRO A 13 7.88 -2.76 11.69
CA PRO A 13 8.47 -3.64 12.72
C PRO A 13 7.54 -3.80 13.93
N GLU A 14 7.48 -4.99 14.49
CA GLU A 14 6.65 -5.27 15.69
C GLU A 14 7.00 -4.33 16.85
N SER A 15 8.27 -3.94 16.98
CA SER A 15 8.73 -3.01 18.03
C SER A 15 8.09 -1.62 17.92
N GLU A 16 7.53 -1.26 16.78
CA GLU A 16 6.88 0.04 16.56
C GLU A 16 5.36 -0.02 16.74
N LEU A 17 4.80 -1.21 16.95
CA LEU A 17 3.38 -1.36 17.26
C LEU A 17 3.12 -0.97 18.70
N ASP A 18 2.04 -0.22 18.94
CA ASP A 18 1.69 0.24 20.27
C ASP A 18 0.56 -0.60 20.90
N PHE A 19 0.12 -0.19 22.09
CA PHE A 19 -0.94 -0.89 22.82
C PHE A 19 -2.23 -1.00 21.99
N PHE A 20 -2.59 0.02 21.22
CA PHE A 20 -3.83 0.02 20.44
C PHE A 20 -3.75 -0.97 19.29
N ASP A 21 -2.59 -1.07 18.63
CA ASP A 21 -2.33 -2.04 17.59
C ASP A 21 -2.41 -3.48 18.14
N GLU A 22 -1.77 -3.73 19.27
CA GLU A 22 -1.77 -5.04 19.93
C GLU A 22 -3.17 -5.47 20.35
N LYS A 23 -3.99 -4.52 20.82
CA LYS A 23 -5.37 -4.81 21.22
C LYS A 23 -6.21 -5.32 20.08
N ILE A 24 -6.02 -4.79 18.87
CA ILE A 24 -6.71 -5.24 17.68
C ILE A 24 -6.21 -6.62 17.25
N ILE A 25 -4.90 -6.81 17.25
CA ILE A 25 -4.30 -8.09 16.89
C ILE A 25 -4.79 -9.21 17.83
N LYS A 26 -4.85 -8.94 19.13
CA LYS A 26 -5.36 -9.91 20.12
C LYS A 26 -6.86 -10.16 19.99
N LYS A 27 -7.63 -9.13 19.65
CA LYS A 27 -9.08 -9.23 19.50
C LYS A 27 -9.45 -10.09 18.29
N ASP A 28 -8.73 -9.94 17.21
CA ASP A 28 -8.98 -10.68 15.99
C ASP A 28 -8.44 -12.10 16.04
N GLN A 29 -7.43 -12.35 16.88
CA GLN A 29 -6.78 -13.66 17.17
C GLN A 29 -6.74 -14.62 15.97
N LEU A 30 -6.60 -14.08 14.78
CA LEU A 30 -6.68 -14.87 13.57
C LEU A 30 -5.27 -15.34 13.20
N PRO A 31 -4.99 -16.65 13.31
CA PRO A 31 -3.74 -17.22 12.78
C PRO A 31 -3.51 -16.82 11.33
N THR A 32 -4.62 -16.55 10.61
CA THR A 32 -4.65 -16.05 9.25
C THR A 32 -3.87 -14.76 9.04
N ASN A 33 -3.88 -13.82 10.00
CA ASN A 33 -3.18 -12.54 9.84
C ASN A 33 -1.66 -12.71 9.83
N ILE A 34 -1.12 -13.56 10.70
CA ILE A 34 0.31 -13.86 10.75
C ILE A 34 0.72 -14.62 9.48
N ASN A 35 -0.08 -15.60 9.08
CA ASN A 35 0.18 -16.38 7.87
C ASN A 35 0.12 -15.51 6.62
N THR A 36 -0.87 -14.62 6.52
CA THR A 36 -1.00 -13.69 5.39
C THR A 36 0.21 -12.77 5.31
N LYS A 37 0.66 -12.21 6.42
CA LYS A 37 1.83 -11.34 6.47
C LYS A 37 3.09 -12.09 6.01
N ASN A 38 3.27 -13.33 6.47
CA ASN A 38 4.40 -14.16 6.07
C ASN A 38 4.35 -14.54 4.59
N GLU A 39 3.17 -14.86 4.08
CA GLU A 39 2.98 -15.18 2.66
C GLU A 39 3.27 -13.98 1.76
N LEU A 40 2.79 -12.80 2.12
CA LEU A 40 3.09 -11.58 1.37
C LEU A 40 4.60 -11.31 1.33
N LYS A 41 5.28 -11.52 2.46
CA LYS A 41 6.71 -11.36 2.56
C LYS A 41 7.47 -12.39 1.70
N THR A 42 7.02 -13.65 1.71
CA THR A 42 7.60 -14.73 0.92
C THR A 42 7.46 -14.47 -0.58
N HIS A 43 6.33 -13.93 -1.01
CA HIS A 43 6.03 -13.68 -2.42
C HIS A 43 6.24 -12.22 -2.85
N TYR A 44 6.92 -11.43 -2.02
CA TYR A 44 7.10 -9.99 -2.25
C TYR A 44 7.60 -9.68 -3.65
N LYS A 45 8.69 -10.33 -4.05
CA LYS A 45 9.32 -10.09 -5.36
C LYS A 45 8.35 -10.33 -6.52
N ARG A 46 7.63 -11.45 -6.48
CA ARG A 46 6.65 -11.79 -7.51
C ARG A 46 5.49 -10.81 -7.57
N LEU A 47 5.02 -10.39 -6.39
CA LEU A 47 3.91 -9.45 -6.29
C LEU A 47 4.29 -8.07 -6.83
N VAL A 48 5.52 -7.63 -6.63
CA VAL A 48 6.02 -6.39 -7.24
C VAL A 48 6.20 -6.56 -8.75
N GLU A 49 6.88 -7.62 -9.17
CA GLU A 49 7.19 -7.86 -10.58
C GLU A 49 5.93 -7.97 -11.45
N CYS A 50 4.87 -8.63 -10.97
CA CYS A 50 3.64 -8.76 -11.74
C CYS A 50 2.95 -7.42 -11.99
N LYS A 51 3.00 -6.51 -11.03
CA LYS A 51 2.43 -5.16 -11.17
C LYS A 51 3.29 -4.28 -12.08
N GLU A 52 4.61 -4.37 -11.93
CA GLU A 52 5.56 -3.68 -12.82
C GLU A 52 5.38 -4.12 -14.27
N ALA A 53 5.28 -5.43 -14.50
CA ALA A 53 5.07 -5.98 -15.83
C ALA A 53 3.75 -5.51 -16.44
N TYR A 54 2.70 -5.47 -15.64
CA TYR A 54 1.41 -4.97 -16.09
C TYR A 54 1.52 -3.48 -16.47
N ALA A 55 2.10 -2.66 -15.61
CA ALA A 55 2.27 -1.23 -15.89
C ALA A 55 3.07 -1.01 -17.17
N ARG A 56 4.15 -1.77 -17.34
CA ARG A 56 4.99 -1.70 -18.55
C ARG A 56 4.20 -2.10 -19.80
N SER A 57 3.37 -3.14 -19.71
CA SER A 57 2.57 -3.63 -20.84
C SER A 57 1.55 -2.61 -21.32
N ILE A 58 1.07 -1.72 -20.47
CA ILE A 58 0.10 -0.67 -20.82
C ILE A 58 0.73 0.72 -20.94
N GLY A 59 2.07 0.80 -20.89
CA GLY A 59 2.79 2.08 -21.05
C GLY A 59 2.60 3.06 -19.91
N CYS A 60 2.58 2.58 -18.69
CA CYS A 60 2.26 3.33 -17.48
C CYS A 60 3.44 3.29 -16.51
N ASP A 61 3.65 4.36 -15.73
CA ASP A 61 4.64 4.36 -14.65
C ASP A 61 4.16 3.48 -13.49
N PHE A 62 5.11 2.93 -12.73
CA PHE A 62 4.81 2.13 -11.56
C PHE A 62 5.63 2.63 -10.36
N LYS A 63 4.96 2.81 -9.22
CA LYS A 63 5.60 3.20 -7.96
C LYS A 63 5.24 2.22 -6.85
N MET A 64 6.26 1.59 -6.27
CA MET A 64 6.11 0.74 -5.10
C MET A 64 6.46 1.55 -3.85
N ILE A 65 5.49 1.70 -2.95
CA ILE A 65 5.65 2.49 -1.73
C ILE A 65 5.88 1.54 -0.57
N GLU A 66 6.96 1.79 0.17
CA GLU A 66 7.38 0.91 1.25
C GLU A 66 7.55 1.69 2.56
N TYR A 67 7.95 0.98 3.62
CA TYR A 67 8.26 1.55 4.92
C TYR A 67 9.54 2.40 4.80
N ASP A 68 9.37 3.71 4.73
CA ASP A 68 10.44 4.67 4.51
C ASP A 68 10.29 5.91 5.43
N ASN A 69 11.16 6.89 5.25
CA ASN A 69 11.14 8.10 6.07
C ASN A 69 9.86 8.92 5.86
N ASP A 70 9.33 8.96 4.65
CA ASP A 70 8.08 9.68 4.36
C ASP A 70 6.91 9.08 5.12
N TYR A 71 6.82 7.74 5.16
CA TYR A 71 5.81 7.06 5.96
C TYR A 71 6.00 7.35 7.45
N LYS A 72 7.25 7.30 7.95
CA LYS A 72 7.54 7.56 9.37
C LYS A 72 7.12 8.96 9.80
N GLU A 73 7.37 9.96 8.97
CA GLU A 73 6.94 11.33 9.24
C GLU A 73 5.42 11.44 9.29
N PHE A 74 4.75 10.82 8.33
CA PHE A 74 3.29 10.78 8.29
C PHE A 74 2.72 10.07 9.52
N TYR A 75 3.29 8.93 9.89
CA TYR A 75 2.90 8.19 11.09
C TYR A 75 3.05 9.04 12.35
N SER A 76 4.18 9.68 12.51
CA SER A 76 4.47 10.53 13.69
C SER A 76 3.47 11.67 13.81
N TYR A 77 3.13 12.31 12.70
CA TYR A 77 2.13 13.37 12.67
C TYR A 77 0.76 12.87 13.13
N TYR A 78 0.30 11.74 12.60
CA TYR A 78 -1.01 11.19 12.95
C TYR A 78 -1.06 10.74 14.40
N LYS A 79 -0.04 10.07 14.91
CA LYS A 79 0.01 9.63 16.32
C LYS A 79 0.01 10.80 17.28
N LYS A 80 0.70 11.87 16.93
CA LYS A 80 0.73 13.09 17.76
C LYS A 80 -0.66 13.72 17.88
N ASN A 81 -1.39 13.77 16.78
CA ASN A 81 -2.71 14.41 16.75
C ASN A 81 -3.85 13.48 17.14
N TYR A 82 -3.69 12.18 16.91
CA TYR A 82 -4.71 11.16 17.20
C TYR A 82 -4.07 9.96 17.90
N PRO A 83 -3.75 10.07 19.22
CA PRO A 83 -2.99 9.01 19.91
C PRO A 83 -3.64 7.63 19.91
N PHE A 84 -4.95 7.55 19.72
CA PHE A 84 -5.70 6.29 19.74
C PHE A 84 -5.79 5.61 18.38
N ILE A 85 -5.33 6.26 17.32
CA ILE A 85 -5.40 5.69 15.97
C ILE A 85 -4.45 4.51 15.84
N THR A 86 -4.88 3.45 15.12
CA THR A 86 -4.05 2.28 14.91
C THR A 86 -3.14 2.44 13.70
N THR A 87 -2.07 1.66 13.66
CA THR A 87 -1.16 1.61 12.51
C THR A 87 -1.91 1.25 11.23
N TYR A 88 -2.84 0.30 11.31
CA TYR A 88 -3.67 -0.09 10.17
C TYR A 88 -4.43 1.10 9.58
N ASN A 89 -5.06 1.90 10.44
CA ASN A 89 -5.80 3.07 10.00
C ASN A 89 -4.87 4.16 9.44
N ILE A 90 -3.68 4.33 10.03
CA ILE A 90 -2.68 5.27 9.52
C ILE A 90 -2.23 4.88 8.12
N ILE A 91 -2.01 3.60 7.87
CA ILE A 91 -1.63 3.10 6.54
C ILE A 91 -2.74 3.40 5.51
N ASN A 92 -3.99 3.21 5.89
CA ASN A 92 -5.12 3.53 5.01
C ASN A 92 -5.19 5.02 4.69
N GLU A 93 -4.98 5.88 5.68
CA GLU A 93 -4.92 7.33 5.46
C GLU A 93 -3.72 7.71 4.58
N TYR A 94 -2.60 7.03 4.74
CA TYR A 94 -1.41 7.24 3.93
C TYR A 94 -1.66 6.94 2.45
N LYS A 95 -2.42 5.88 2.14
CA LYS A 95 -2.83 5.58 0.76
C LYS A 95 -3.54 6.76 0.12
N ILE A 96 -4.46 7.36 0.85
CA ILE A 96 -5.26 8.49 0.36
C ILE A 96 -4.38 9.73 0.18
N MET A 97 -3.50 10.00 1.12
CA MET A 97 -2.57 11.12 1.02
C MET A 97 -1.67 10.98 -0.22
N LEU A 98 -1.18 9.76 -0.48
CA LEU A 98 -0.36 9.48 -1.67
C LEU A 98 -1.14 9.70 -2.97
N LEU A 99 -2.44 9.36 -2.98
CA LEU A 99 -3.30 9.62 -4.12
C LEU A 99 -3.33 11.11 -4.45
N TYR A 100 -3.50 11.97 -3.45
CA TYR A 100 -3.46 13.42 -3.64
C TYR A 100 -2.11 13.91 -4.15
N LYS A 101 -1.02 13.38 -3.60
CA LYS A 101 0.32 13.75 -4.07
C LYS A 101 0.55 13.34 -5.52
N MET A 102 0.14 12.15 -5.90
CA MET A 102 0.31 11.67 -7.27
C MET A 102 -0.56 12.42 -8.26
N ALA A 103 -1.72 12.92 -7.81
CA ALA A 103 -2.59 13.74 -8.65
C ALA A 103 -1.94 15.07 -9.05
N GLU A 104 -0.90 15.51 -8.37
CA GLU A 104 -0.12 16.70 -8.75
C GLU A 104 0.81 16.40 -9.93
N GLU A 105 1.24 15.15 -10.09
CA GLU A 105 2.20 14.74 -11.13
C GLU A 105 1.54 14.03 -12.32
N TYR A 106 0.46 13.28 -12.07
CA TYR A 106 -0.15 12.39 -13.06
C TYR A 106 -1.60 12.74 -13.34
N ASP A 107 -2.01 12.53 -14.58
CA ASP A 107 -3.38 12.77 -15.02
C ASP A 107 -4.33 11.65 -14.59
N GLU A 108 -3.86 10.42 -14.61
CA GLU A 108 -4.64 9.25 -14.21
C GLU A 108 -3.84 8.38 -13.26
N ILE A 109 -4.51 7.87 -12.22
CA ILE A 109 -3.86 7.12 -11.14
C ILE A 109 -4.68 5.87 -10.84
N LEU A 110 -3.99 4.74 -10.70
CA LEU A 110 -4.59 3.48 -10.26
C LEU A 110 -3.84 2.97 -9.04
N TYR A 111 -4.55 2.76 -7.94
CA TYR A 111 -4.02 2.04 -6.78
C TYR A 111 -4.36 0.56 -6.90
N LEU A 112 -3.35 -0.28 -6.72
CA LEU A 112 -3.53 -1.74 -6.61
C LEU A 112 -3.09 -2.19 -5.23
N ASP A 113 -3.96 -2.92 -4.53
CA ASP A 113 -3.56 -3.57 -3.29
C ASP A 113 -2.37 -4.49 -3.55
N PHE A 114 -1.49 -4.62 -2.56
CA PHE A 114 -0.24 -5.36 -2.74
C PHE A 114 -0.48 -6.82 -3.15
N ASP A 115 -1.53 -7.45 -2.64
CA ASP A 115 -1.89 -8.84 -2.96
C ASP A 115 -2.64 -9.00 -4.28
N THR A 116 -2.88 -7.91 -5.01
CA THR A 116 -3.54 -7.95 -6.32
C THR A 116 -2.56 -8.39 -7.41
N ILE A 117 -3.00 -9.34 -8.24
CA ILE A 117 -2.21 -9.83 -9.38
C ILE A 117 -2.98 -9.53 -10.66
N PRO A 118 -2.48 -8.60 -11.51
CA PRO A 118 -3.12 -8.34 -12.80
C PRO A 118 -3.04 -9.56 -13.72
N MET A 119 -4.18 -9.95 -14.30
CA MET A 119 -4.29 -11.14 -15.14
C MET A 119 -4.63 -10.82 -16.60
N THR A 120 -4.44 -9.58 -17.03
CA THR A 120 -4.79 -9.11 -18.37
C THR A 120 -3.75 -8.15 -18.90
N ASN A 121 -3.70 -8.00 -20.24
CA ASN A 121 -2.89 -6.98 -20.90
C ASN A 121 -3.71 -5.73 -21.24
N LYS A 122 -4.98 -5.72 -20.93
CA LYS A 122 -5.85 -4.58 -21.19
C LYS A 122 -5.62 -3.50 -20.14
N SER A 123 -5.57 -2.24 -20.60
CA SER A 123 -5.40 -1.12 -19.69
C SER A 123 -6.68 -0.89 -18.89
N PHE A 124 -6.55 -0.85 -17.57
CA PHE A 124 -7.64 -0.48 -16.68
C PHE A 124 -8.14 0.95 -16.99
N PHE A 125 -7.26 1.83 -17.41
CA PHE A 125 -7.60 3.22 -17.69
C PHE A 125 -8.54 3.36 -18.88
N ASP A 126 -8.55 2.39 -19.79
CA ASP A 126 -9.40 2.43 -20.99
C ASP A 126 -10.84 2.00 -20.72
N ILE A 127 -11.14 1.49 -19.54
CA ILE A 127 -12.50 1.05 -19.14
C ILE A 127 -13.47 2.25 -19.09
N TRP A 128 -12.95 3.44 -18.84
CA TRP A 128 -13.76 4.63 -18.64
C TRP A 128 -13.97 5.47 -19.89
N ASP A 129 -13.39 5.07 -21.00
CA ASP A 129 -13.47 5.79 -22.27
C ASP A 129 -14.75 5.46 -23.06
#